data_d1cf33fa4d2baccb251b5f598eaf991d
#
_entry.id   d1cf33fa4d2baccb251b5f598eaf991d
#
_cell.length_a   1.000
_cell.length_b   1.000
_cell.length_c   1.000
_cell.angle_alpha   90.00
_cell.angle_beta   90.00
_cell.angle_gamma   90.00
#
_symmetry.space_group_name_H-M   'P 1'
#
loop_
_entity.id
_entity.type
_entity.pdbx_description
1 polymer ?
#
loop_
_entity_poly.entity_id
_entity_poly.type
_entity_poly.pdbx_seq_one_letter_code
_entity_poly.pdbx_strand_id
1 'polypeptide(L)'
;FCHAFPQMWVSEPFNMGYFAYYPMILVVTLFYFIYRFDLFEKMSFVLVTCFFIYYLIYIFVPVAGPQFYFPAIGMDSVSQGVFPSIGDYFNHNQELLPGPGYQHGFFYSLVEGSQQVGERPTAAFPSSHVGVSTILMIMAWRASKKLFACLMPFYLLLCGATVYIQAHYLIDA
;
A
#
# COMPACT_ATOMS: atom_id res chain seq x y z
N PHE A 1 -1.66 -17.58 0.58
CA PHE A 1 -1.39 -17.02 1.91
C PHE A 1 -2.68 -16.43 2.51
N CYS A 2 -3.33 -15.45 1.90
CA CYS A 2 -4.56 -14.81 2.41
C CYS A 2 -5.73 -15.80 2.64
N HIS A 3 -5.97 -16.73 1.72
CA HIS A 3 -7.01 -17.76 1.87
C HIS A 3 -6.72 -18.80 2.94
N ALA A 4 -5.46 -18.96 3.35
CA ALA A 4 -5.07 -19.90 4.41
C ALA A 4 -5.33 -19.33 5.82
N PHE A 5 -5.42 -18.00 5.96
CA PHE A 5 -5.57 -17.31 7.24
C PHE A 5 -6.68 -16.26 7.20
N PRO A 6 -7.95 -16.67 7.01
CA PRO A 6 -9.08 -15.72 6.89
C PRO A 6 -9.61 -15.22 8.24
N GLN A 7 -8.97 -15.59 9.36
CA GLN A 7 -9.47 -15.29 10.69
C GLN A 7 -9.35 -13.80 11.02
N MET A 8 -10.30 -13.26 11.77
CA MET A 8 -10.35 -11.85 12.20
C MET A 8 -9.03 -11.39 12.86
N TRP A 9 -8.47 -12.20 13.74
CA TRP A 9 -7.25 -11.88 14.48
C TRP A 9 -5.96 -11.82 13.61
N VAL A 10 -6.01 -12.34 12.39
CA VAL A 10 -4.95 -12.19 11.37
C VAL A 10 -5.29 -11.04 10.42
N SER A 11 -6.52 -11.02 9.91
CA SER A 11 -6.98 -10.08 8.90
C SER A 11 -6.96 -8.62 9.40
N GLU A 12 -7.49 -8.36 10.60
CA GLU A 12 -7.57 -7.00 11.14
C GLU A 12 -6.20 -6.35 11.42
N PRO A 13 -5.18 -7.03 11.99
CA PRO A 13 -3.83 -6.46 12.10
C PRO A 13 -3.20 -6.11 10.74
N PHE A 14 -3.40 -6.94 9.71
CA PHE A 14 -2.89 -6.60 8.37
C PHE A 14 -3.63 -5.39 7.78
N ASN A 15 -4.95 -5.33 7.88
CA ASN A 15 -5.73 -4.17 7.46
C ASN A 15 -5.31 -2.90 8.25
N MET A 16 -5.09 -3.02 9.57
CA MET A 16 -4.54 -1.93 10.37
C MET A 16 -3.16 -1.50 9.87
N GLY A 17 -2.28 -2.45 9.53
CA GLY A 17 -0.95 -2.16 8.98
C GLY A 17 -1.02 -1.41 7.66
N TYR A 18 -1.91 -1.83 6.76
CA TYR A 18 -2.11 -1.13 5.48
C TYR A 18 -2.63 0.29 5.69
N PHE A 19 -3.68 0.44 6.49
CA PHE A 19 -4.25 1.75 6.81
C PHE A 19 -3.26 2.66 7.54
N ALA A 20 -2.32 2.10 8.33
CA ALA A 20 -1.29 2.86 9.07
C ALA A 20 -0.39 3.72 8.16
N TYR A 21 -0.37 3.47 6.86
CA TYR A 21 0.29 4.31 5.87
C TYR A 21 -0.04 5.80 6.04
N TYR A 22 -1.31 6.13 6.13
CA TYR A 22 -1.78 7.51 6.26
C TYR A 22 -1.37 8.16 7.60
N PRO A 23 -1.65 7.55 8.76
CA PRO A 23 -1.17 8.09 10.03
C PRO A 23 0.35 8.13 10.14
N MET A 24 1.12 7.24 9.51
CA MET A 24 2.59 7.32 9.49
C MET A 24 3.08 8.58 8.79
N ILE A 25 2.50 8.94 7.63
CA ILE A 25 2.81 10.19 6.93
C ILE A 25 2.52 11.38 7.85
N LEU A 26 1.34 11.41 8.45
CA LEU A 26 0.92 12.50 9.34
C LEU A 26 1.84 12.63 10.55
N VAL A 27 2.12 11.54 11.26
CA VAL A 27 2.93 11.53 12.48
C VAL A 27 4.35 11.98 12.20
N VAL A 28 5.00 11.46 11.15
CA VAL A 28 6.37 11.86 10.81
C VAL A 28 6.42 13.33 10.37
N THR A 29 5.46 13.77 9.56
CA THR A 29 5.37 15.16 9.10
C THR A 29 5.16 16.12 10.27
N LEU A 30 4.21 15.83 11.17
CA LEU A 30 3.99 16.63 12.37
C LEU A 30 5.19 16.61 13.33
N PHE A 31 5.88 15.47 13.47
CA PHE A 31 7.09 15.40 14.29
C PHE A 31 8.17 16.36 13.77
N TYR A 32 8.42 16.38 12.48
CA TYR A 32 9.36 17.33 11.89
C TYR A 32 8.88 18.76 12.05
N PHE A 33 7.62 19.04 11.80
CA PHE A 33 7.05 20.38 11.95
C PHE A 33 7.20 20.92 13.37
N ILE A 34 6.97 20.09 14.39
CA ILE A 34 6.98 20.53 15.81
C ILE A 34 8.41 20.52 16.40
N TYR A 35 9.20 19.47 16.13
CA TYR A 35 10.45 19.23 16.84
C TYR A 35 11.72 19.44 16.01
N ARG A 36 11.59 19.48 14.68
CA ARG A 36 12.72 19.62 13.75
C ARG A 36 12.33 20.54 12.59
N PHE A 37 11.79 21.70 12.92
CA PHE A 37 11.34 22.67 11.94
C PHE A 37 12.46 23.12 10.99
N ASP A 38 13.70 23.14 11.47
CA ASP A 38 14.91 23.39 10.69
C ASP A 38 15.10 22.44 9.50
N LEU A 39 14.54 21.24 9.57
CA LEU A 39 14.61 20.21 8.53
C LEU A 39 13.26 19.93 7.84
N PHE A 40 12.20 20.59 8.28
CA PHE A 40 10.84 20.33 7.81
C PHE A 40 10.68 20.54 6.30
N GLU A 41 11.24 21.63 5.77
CA GLU A 41 11.19 21.91 4.34
C GLU A 41 11.90 20.83 3.50
N LYS A 42 13.08 20.41 3.93
CA LYS A 42 13.84 19.34 3.26
C LYS A 42 13.09 17.99 3.30
N MET A 43 12.51 17.67 4.45
CA MET A 43 11.71 16.47 4.62
C MET A 43 10.48 16.48 3.71
N SER A 44 9.74 17.58 3.70
CA SER A 44 8.56 17.75 2.86
C SER A 44 8.91 17.67 1.38
N PHE A 45 10.02 18.30 0.97
CA PHE A 45 10.52 18.22 -0.41
C PHE A 45 10.82 16.77 -0.82
N VAL A 46 11.54 16.02 0.02
CA VAL A 46 11.86 14.60 -0.27
C VAL A 46 10.58 13.78 -0.39
N LEU A 47 9.65 13.95 0.55
CA LEU A 47 8.39 13.19 0.56
C LEU A 47 7.56 13.46 -0.70
N VAL A 48 7.36 14.72 -1.04
CA VAL A 48 6.60 15.14 -2.23
C VAL A 48 7.29 14.66 -3.52
N THR A 49 8.62 14.80 -3.60
CA THR A 49 9.40 14.31 -4.75
C THR A 49 9.23 12.81 -4.93
N CYS A 50 9.24 12.03 -3.85
CA CYS A 50 9.00 10.59 -3.93
C CYS A 50 7.63 10.26 -4.51
N PHE A 51 6.58 10.95 -4.08
CA PHE A 51 5.24 10.77 -4.67
C PHE A 51 5.24 11.04 -6.18
N PHE A 52 5.86 12.15 -6.62
CA PHE A 52 5.94 12.45 -8.06
C PHE A 52 6.74 11.41 -8.84
N ILE A 53 7.82 10.87 -8.28
CA ILE A 53 8.58 9.79 -8.92
C ILE A 53 7.71 8.54 -9.09
N TYR A 54 6.94 8.13 -8.07
CA TYR A 54 5.99 7.02 -8.17
C TYR A 54 4.95 7.27 -9.27
N TYR A 55 4.34 8.46 -9.32
CA TYR A 55 3.37 8.79 -10.35
C TYR A 55 3.97 8.73 -11.76
N LEU A 56 5.20 9.21 -11.95
CA LEU A 56 5.90 9.10 -13.22
C LEU A 56 6.11 7.63 -13.60
N ILE A 57 6.53 6.78 -12.65
CA ILE A 57 6.71 5.35 -12.91
C ILE A 57 5.37 4.72 -13.31
N TYR A 58 4.28 5.00 -12.63
CA TYR A 58 2.96 4.45 -12.97
C TYR A 58 2.45 4.88 -14.35
N ILE A 59 2.82 6.07 -14.82
CA ILE A 59 2.47 6.54 -16.17
C ILE A 59 3.28 5.77 -17.23
N PHE A 60 4.58 5.56 -17.01
CA PHE A 60 5.45 4.92 -17.99
C PHE A 60 5.48 3.40 -17.91
N VAL A 61 5.21 2.84 -16.74
CA VAL A 61 5.22 1.39 -16.46
C VAL A 61 3.91 1.00 -15.75
N PRO A 62 2.77 1.03 -16.47
CA PRO A 62 1.48 0.69 -15.88
C PRO A 62 1.40 -0.81 -15.62
N VAL A 63 1.39 -1.20 -14.35
CA VAL A 63 1.27 -2.61 -13.89
C VAL A 63 -0.01 -2.76 -13.10
N ALA A 64 -0.84 -3.72 -13.48
CA ALA A 64 -2.10 -3.98 -12.79
C ALA A 64 -1.88 -4.80 -11.51
N GLY A 65 -2.50 -4.37 -10.42
CA GLY A 65 -2.48 -5.09 -9.15
C GLY A 65 -3.31 -6.38 -9.19
N PRO A 66 -2.93 -7.39 -8.38
CA PRO A 66 -3.64 -8.68 -8.35
C PRO A 66 -5.15 -8.52 -8.11
N GLN A 67 -5.53 -7.61 -7.24
CA GLN A 67 -6.93 -7.32 -6.88
C GLN A 67 -7.79 -6.80 -8.05
N PHE A 68 -7.16 -6.25 -9.09
CA PHE A 68 -7.83 -5.81 -10.32
C PHE A 68 -7.63 -6.79 -11.47
N TYR A 69 -6.42 -7.33 -11.57
CA TYR A 69 -6.04 -8.17 -12.71
C TYR A 69 -6.68 -9.55 -12.65
N PHE A 70 -6.73 -10.18 -11.47
CA PHE A 70 -7.29 -11.53 -11.34
C PHE A 70 -8.79 -11.60 -11.67
N PRO A 71 -9.64 -10.65 -11.23
CA PRO A 71 -11.03 -10.61 -11.69
C PRO A 71 -11.17 -10.42 -13.20
N ALA A 72 -10.31 -9.58 -13.78
CA ALA A 72 -10.37 -9.26 -15.21
C ALA A 72 -10.08 -10.47 -16.11
N ILE A 73 -9.15 -11.37 -15.72
CA ILE A 73 -8.81 -12.57 -16.52
C ILE A 73 -9.58 -13.83 -16.08
N GLY A 74 -10.26 -13.78 -14.93
CA GLY A 74 -10.95 -14.91 -14.33
C GLY A 74 -10.03 -15.86 -13.54
N MET A 75 -10.54 -16.41 -12.45
CA MET A 75 -9.77 -17.28 -11.54
C MET A 75 -9.33 -18.60 -12.19
N ASP A 76 -10.04 -19.06 -13.24
CA ASP A 76 -9.66 -20.25 -13.99
C ASP A 76 -8.32 -20.06 -14.71
N SER A 77 -8.13 -18.89 -15.34
CA SER A 77 -6.87 -18.53 -16.01
C SER A 77 -5.73 -18.44 -15.00
N VAL A 78 -5.98 -17.81 -13.84
CA VAL A 78 -5.01 -17.72 -12.74
C VAL A 78 -4.59 -19.11 -12.26
N SER A 79 -5.53 -20.03 -12.07
CA SER A 79 -5.26 -21.39 -11.61
C SER A 79 -4.44 -22.21 -12.61
N GLN A 80 -4.58 -21.93 -13.90
CA GLN A 80 -3.83 -22.55 -14.99
C GLN A 80 -2.48 -21.89 -15.25
N GLY A 81 -2.16 -20.78 -14.55
CA GLY A 81 -0.92 -20.00 -14.77
C GLY A 81 -0.91 -19.24 -16.10
N VAL A 82 -2.10 -18.93 -16.66
CA VAL A 82 -2.24 -18.20 -17.92
C VAL A 82 -2.51 -16.73 -17.61
N PHE A 83 -1.59 -15.85 -18.00
CA PHE A 83 -1.65 -14.40 -17.72
C PHE A 83 -1.66 -13.60 -19.02
N PRO A 84 -2.83 -13.48 -19.69
CA PRO A 84 -2.95 -12.76 -20.96
C PRO A 84 -2.79 -11.25 -20.76
N SER A 85 -2.28 -10.58 -21.79
CA SER A 85 -2.36 -9.11 -21.84
C SER A 85 -3.81 -8.72 -22.14
N ILE A 86 -4.35 -7.79 -21.34
CA ILE A 86 -5.74 -7.33 -21.47
C ILE A 86 -5.85 -5.91 -22.04
N GLY A 87 -4.72 -5.37 -22.55
CA GLY A 87 -4.68 -4.10 -23.27
C GLY A 87 -5.23 -2.93 -22.45
N ASP A 88 -6.21 -2.24 -22.99
CA ASP A 88 -6.84 -1.04 -22.44
C ASP A 88 -8.05 -1.31 -21.52
N TYR A 89 -8.26 -2.56 -21.11
CA TYR A 89 -9.41 -3.01 -20.30
C TYR A 89 -9.64 -2.09 -19.08
N PHE A 90 -8.58 -1.68 -18.37
CA PHE A 90 -8.67 -0.85 -17.17
C PHE A 90 -9.01 0.62 -17.43
N ASN A 91 -9.03 1.07 -18.69
CA ASN A 91 -9.53 2.40 -19.02
C ASN A 91 -11.05 2.50 -18.82
N HIS A 92 -11.75 1.36 -18.88
CA HIS A 92 -13.21 1.28 -18.81
C HIS A 92 -13.72 0.47 -17.61
N ASN A 93 -12.89 -0.42 -17.04
CA ASN A 93 -13.27 -1.33 -15.97
C ASN A 93 -12.32 -1.16 -14.77
N GLN A 94 -12.86 -0.83 -13.64
CA GLN A 94 -12.11 -0.61 -12.41
C GLN A 94 -12.69 -1.45 -11.27
N GLU A 95 -13.22 -2.64 -11.59
CA GLU A 95 -13.75 -3.54 -10.57
C GLU A 95 -12.64 -4.04 -9.66
N LEU A 96 -12.85 -3.85 -8.37
CA LEU A 96 -11.94 -4.24 -7.31
C LEU A 96 -12.41 -5.56 -6.69
N LEU A 97 -11.50 -6.53 -6.57
CA LEU A 97 -11.78 -7.74 -5.81
C LEU A 97 -11.90 -7.39 -4.32
N PRO A 98 -12.96 -7.82 -3.62
CA PRO A 98 -13.05 -7.66 -2.18
C PRO A 98 -11.81 -8.21 -1.48
N GLY A 99 -11.29 -7.46 -0.51
CA GLY A 99 -10.11 -7.89 0.25
C GLY A 99 -10.33 -9.27 0.88
N PRO A 100 -9.32 -10.14 0.89
CA PRO A 100 -9.42 -11.47 1.47
C PRO A 100 -9.52 -11.41 3.00
N GLY A 101 -10.07 -12.46 3.59
CA GLY A 101 -10.15 -12.61 5.03
C GLY A 101 -11.46 -12.09 5.63
N TYR A 102 -11.39 -11.56 6.87
CA TYR A 102 -12.58 -11.09 7.60
C TYR A 102 -13.03 -9.73 7.11
N GLN A 103 -14.22 -9.67 6.50
CA GLN A 103 -14.75 -8.48 5.82
C GLN A 103 -15.59 -7.54 6.69
N HIS A 104 -15.91 -7.94 7.93
CA HIS A 104 -16.74 -7.12 8.84
C HIS A 104 -15.91 -6.40 9.91
N GLY A 105 -14.61 -6.23 9.67
CA GLY A 105 -13.67 -5.59 10.58
C GLY A 105 -13.68 -4.07 10.46
N PHE A 106 -13.29 -3.39 11.54
CA PHE A 106 -13.16 -1.94 11.55
C PHE A 106 -12.07 -1.46 10.59
N PHE A 107 -10.87 -2.06 10.66
CA PHE A 107 -9.77 -1.67 9.78
C PHE A 107 -10.01 -2.14 8.33
N TYR A 108 -10.71 -3.26 8.14
CA TYR A 108 -11.14 -3.66 6.80
C TYR A 108 -11.97 -2.57 6.13
N SER A 109 -12.98 -2.02 6.81
CA SER A 109 -13.84 -0.98 6.24
C SER A 109 -13.08 0.32 5.94
N LEU A 110 -12.07 0.67 6.74
CA LEU A 110 -11.20 1.83 6.48
C LEU A 110 -10.32 1.62 5.25
N VAL A 111 -9.77 0.42 5.09
CA VAL A 111 -8.96 0.05 3.91
C VAL A 111 -9.83 0.07 2.67
N GLU A 112 -10.98 -0.60 2.68
CA GLU A 112 -11.91 -0.63 1.54
C GLU A 112 -12.32 0.79 1.12
N GLY A 113 -12.69 1.65 2.07
CA GLY A 113 -13.00 3.05 1.78
C GLY A 113 -11.82 3.82 1.18
N SER A 114 -10.59 3.58 1.65
CA SER A 114 -9.40 4.24 1.11
C SER A 114 -9.04 3.75 -0.30
N GLN A 115 -9.23 2.46 -0.56
CA GLN A 115 -8.98 1.85 -1.87
C GLN A 115 -9.94 2.36 -2.93
N GLN A 116 -11.24 2.45 -2.61
CA GLN A 116 -12.25 2.96 -3.53
C GLN A 116 -11.97 4.41 -3.99
N VAL A 117 -11.36 5.22 -3.14
CA VAL A 117 -11.07 6.64 -3.44
C VAL A 117 -9.70 6.80 -4.10
N GLY A 118 -8.69 6.07 -3.64
CA GLY A 118 -7.28 6.36 -3.93
C GLY A 118 -6.58 5.37 -4.85
N GLU A 119 -7.01 4.12 -4.92
CA GLU A 119 -6.30 3.12 -5.70
C GLU A 119 -6.69 3.14 -7.18
N ARG A 120 -5.70 2.92 -8.03
CA ARG A 120 -5.86 2.82 -9.48
C ARG A 120 -5.39 1.44 -9.94
N PRO A 121 -6.09 0.82 -10.92
CA PRO A 121 -5.77 -0.52 -11.39
C PRO A 121 -4.32 -0.71 -11.80
N THR A 122 -3.72 0.30 -12.44
CA THR A 122 -2.38 0.23 -13.07
C THR A 122 -1.26 0.86 -12.23
N ALA A 123 -1.47 1.00 -10.93
CA ALA A 123 -0.49 1.61 -10.00
C ALA A 123 0.11 0.58 -9.02
N ALA A 124 0.29 -0.68 -9.45
CA ALA A 124 0.78 -1.72 -8.55
C ALA A 124 2.30 -1.75 -8.41
N PHE A 125 3.07 -1.40 -9.43
CA PHE A 125 4.54 -1.51 -9.39
C PHE A 125 5.22 -0.17 -9.67
N PRO A 126 6.24 0.19 -8.87
CA PRO A 126 6.60 -0.38 -7.54
C PRO A 126 5.59 0.06 -6.47
N SER A 127 5.53 -0.66 -5.34
CA SER A 127 4.63 -0.30 -4.24
C SER A 127 4.97 1.06 -3.62
N SER A 128 4.12 2.07 -3.85
CA SER A 128 4.27 3.38 -3.19
C SER A 128 4.03 3.30 -1.69
N HIS A 129 3.16 2.40 -1.23
CA HIS A 129 2.91 2.17 0.20
C HIS A 129 4.19 1.73 0.92
N VAL A 130 4.87 0.71 0.40
CA VAL A 130 6.13 0.22 0.98
C VAL A 130 7.24 1.24 0.82
N GLY A 131 7.42 1.79 -0.39
CA GLY A 131 8.54 2.68 -0.66
C GLY A 131 8.48 4.00 0.08
N VAL A 132 7.32 4.69 0.09
CA VAL A 132 7.15 5.93 0.86
C VAL A 132 7.25 5.65 2.36
N SER A 133 6.66 4.55 2.86
CA SER A 133 6.82 4.17 4.27
C SER A 133 8.27 3.89 4.65
N THR A 134 9.06 3.28 3.76
CA THR A 134 10.49 3.07 3.97
C THR A 134 11.23 4.41 4.13
N ILE A 135 10.91 5.40 3.30
CA ILE A 135 11.48 6.74 3.40
C ILE A 135 11.06 7.40 4.72
N LEU A 136 9.80 7.28 5.12
CA LEU A 136 9.32 7.78 6.42
C LEU A 136 10.07 7.11 7.58
N MET A 137 10.34 5.80 7.51
CA MET A 137 11.12 5.09 8.52
C MET A 137 12.58 5.56 8.58
N ILE A 138 13.22 5.83 7.44
CA ILE A 138 14.57 6.43 7.40
C ILE A 138 14.55 7.83 8.04
N MET A 139 13.55 8.64 7.73
CA MET A 139 13.36 9.96 8.34
C MET A 139 13.13 9.85 9.85
N ALA A 140 12.24 8.97 10.28
CA ALA A 140 11.98 8.72 11.69
C ALA A 140 13.26 8.29 12.43
N TRP A 141 14.05 7.40 11.84
CA TRP A 141 15.34 6.97 12.39
C TRP A 141 16.34 8.13 12.58
N ARG A 142 16.39 9.04 11.61
CA ARG A 142 17.27 10.22 11.65
C ARG A 142 16.79 11.26 12.67
N ALA A 143 15.47 11.41 12.82
CA ALA A 143 14.89 12.39 13.71
C ALA A 143 14.86 11.94 15.18
N SER A 144 14.41 10.69 15.41
CA SER A 144 14.25 10.13 16.76
C SER A 144 14.21 8.59 16.73
N LYS A 145 15.10 7.94 17.47
CA LYS A 145 15.08 6.47 17.64
C LYS A 145 13.80 5.97 18.31
N LYS A 146 13.20 6.77 19.18
CA LYS A 146 11.92 6.45 19.82
C LYS A 146 10.78 6.46 18.81
N LEU A 147 10.72 7.48 17.96
CA LEU A 147 9.74 7.57 16.88
C LEU A 147 9.87 6.37 15.92
N PHE A 148 11.08 6.06 15.48
CA PHE A 148 11.36 4.91 14.65
C PHE A 148 10.87 3.60 15.28
N ALA A 149 11.24 3.34 16.54
CA ALA A 149 10.83 2.12 17.24
C ALA A 149 9.31 2.02 17.42
N CYS A 150 8.63 3.15 17.63
CA CYS A 150 7.16 3.20 17.73
C CYS A 150 6.48 2.88 16.40
N LEU A 151 7.04 3.33 15.27
CA LEU A 151 6.46 3.11 13.94
C LEU A 151 6.83 1.76 13.33
N MET A 152 7.90 1.10 13.80
CA MET A 152 8.41 -0.15 13.25
C MET A 152 7.37 -1.28 13.16
N PRO A 153 6.54 -1.56 14.20
CA PRO A 153 5.53 -2.61 14.11
C PRO A 153 4.53 -2.36 12.98
N PHE A 154 4.09 -1.11 12.81
CA PHE A 154 3.13 -0.73 11.77
C PHE A 154 3.75 -0.84 10.38
N TYR A 155 5.01 -0.47 10.23
CA TYR A 155 5.75 -0.63 8.97
C TYR A 155 5.88 -2.10 8.58
N LEU A 156 6.23 -2.99 9.51
CA LEU A 156 6.33 -4.42 9.22
C LEU A 156 4.97 -5.04 8.87
N LEU A 157 3.91 -4.64 9.57
CA LEU A 157 2.55 -5.05 9.23
C LEU A 157 2.14 -4.54 7.86
N LEU A 158 2.49 -3.29 7.51
CA LEU A 158 2.21 -2.70 6.20
C LEU A 158 2.89 -3.50 5.07
N CYS A 159 4.17 -3.83 5.20
CA CYS A 159 4.87 -4.65 4.21
C CYS A 159 4.19 -6.01 3.98
N GLY A 160 3.75 -6.67 5.05
CA GLY A 160 2.98 -7.92 4.93
C GLY A 160 1.57 -7.71 4.39
N ALA A 161 0.94 -6.59 4.76
CA ALA A 161 -0.43 -6.27 4.38
C ALA A 161 -0.58 -6.07 2.87
N THR A 162 0.37 -5.42 2.21
CA THR A 162 0.32 -5.17 0.75
C THR A 162 0.15 -6.46 -0.06
N VAL A 163 0.78 -7.54 0.39
CA VAL A 163 0.64 -8.87 -0.22
C VAL A 163 -0.60 -9.59 0.29
N TYR A 164 -0.91 -9.47 1.60
CA TYR A 164 -2.08 -10.14 2.21
C TYR A 164 -3.38 -9.69 1.57
N ILE A 165 -3.60 -8.39 1.38
CA ILE A 165 -4.81 -7.82 0.78
C ILE A 165 -4.81 -7.88 -0.76
N GLN A 166 -3.76 -8.45 -1.38
CA GLN A 166 -3.60 -8.56 -2.83
C GLN A 166 -3.50 -7.23 -3.58
N ALA A 167 -3.14 -6.14 -2.89
CA ALA A 167 -2.88 -4.86 -3.56
C ALA A 167 -1.62 -4.92 -4.44
N HIS A 168 -0.61 -5.69 -4.00
CA HIS A 168 0.68 -5.83 -4.67
C HIS A 168 1.10 -7.30 -4.80
N TYR A 169 1.97 -7.58 -5.77
CA TYR A 169 2.68 -8.86 -5.86
C TYR A 169 3.81 -8.92 -4.83
N LEU A 170 4.26 -10.12 -4.49
CA LEU A 170 5.36 -10.29 -3.52
C LEU A 170 6.66 -9.62 -3.99
N ILE A 171 6.86 -9.48 -5.29
CA ILE A 171 8.05 -8.85 -5.89
C ILE A 171 8.01 -7.32 -5.80
N ASP A 172 6.84 -6.73 -5.61
CA ASP A 172 6.64 -5.27 -5.57
C ASP A 172 6.68 -4.72 -4.14
N ALA A 173 6.54 -5.61 -3.14
CA ALA A 173 6.36 -5.26 -1.73
C ALA A 173 7.68 -5.05 -0.96
#